data_ae0d18ddd0b4bf21e48cda081787a5f6
#
_entry.id   ae0d18ddd0b4bf21e48cda081787a5f6
#
_cell.length_a   1.000
_cell.length_b   1.000
_cell.length_c   1.000
_cell.angle_alpha   90.00
_cell.angle_beta   90.00
_cell.angle_gamma   90.00
#
_symmetry.space_group_name_H-M   'P 1'
#
loop_
_entity.id
_entity.type
_entity.pdbx_description
1 polymer ?
#
loop_
_entity_poly.entity_id
_entity_poly.type
_entity_poly.pdbx_seq_one_letter_code
_entity_poly.pdbx_strand_id
1 'polypeptide(L)'
;GVQTCALPISDSAATLGTKAGEIVFNFEEADKRLAARVNEIKMVHSLDDLLDALEGKDAPLILVLDGVTDPHNLGACLRVADGAGAHAVIAPKDHAVGVNATVAKVASGAAETVPYFMVTNLARTLNELKERNIWIIGTSDDAPKTLFDVDLKGPTALVLGAEGDGMRQLTRKTCDELVSIPMQGAVESLNVSVASGVCLYEARRQRMLLKT
;
A
#
# COMPACT_ATOMS: atom_id res chain seq x y z
N GLY A 1 16.33 18.19 5.60
CA GLY A 1 15.10 18.96 5.63
C GLY A 1 14.32 18.72 4.37
N VAL A 2 13.27 17.93 4.43
CA VAL A 2 12.34 17.72 3.32
C VAL A 2 11.41 18.93 3.29
N GLN A 3 11.57 19.75 2.29
CA GLN A 3 10.70 20.89 2.04
C GLN A 3 9.45 20.39 1.30
N THR A 4 8.36 20.19 2.02
CA THR A 4 7.04 19.96 1.42
C THR A 4 6.57 21.26 0.80
N CYS A 5 6.56 21.33 -0.52
CA CYS A 5 5.97 22.44 -1.26
C CYS A 5 4.45 22.22 -1.32
N ALA A 6 3.73 22.72 -0.31
CA ALA A 6 2.29 22.89 -0.39
C ALA A 6 2.04 24.21 -1.11
N LEU A 7 1.61 24.15 -2.37
CA LEU A 7 1.15 25.32 -3.09
C LEU A 7 -0.23 25.73 -2.57
N PRO A 8 -0.45 26.99 -2.20
CA PRO A 8 -1.79 27.48 -1.86
C PRO A 8 -2.63 27.51 -3.14
N ILE A 9 -3.76 26.83 -3.12
CA ILE A 9 -4.77 26.92 -4.17
C ILE A 9 -5.50 28.25 -3.97
N SER A 10 -5.23 29.23 -4.80
CA SER A 10 -6.06 30.42 -4.93
C SER A 10 -7.09 30.18 -6.04
N ASP A 11 -8.31 30.70 -5.85
CA ASP A 11 -9.52 30.50 -6.67
C ASP A 11 -9.46 31.10 -8.10
N SER A 12 -8.37 30.99 -8.81
CA SER A 12 -8.31 31.36 -10.21
C SER A 12 -8.36 30.12 -11.10
N ALA A 13 -9.35 30.12 -12.00
CA ALA A 13 -9.65 29.00 -12.90
C ALA A 13 -8.41 28.56 -13.70
N ALA A 14 -7.96 27.36 -13.45
CA ALA A 14 -6.93 26.71 -14.25
C ALA A 14 -7.58 26.08 -15.50
N THR A 15 -7.15 26.47 -16.68
CA THR A 15 -7.58 25.84 -17.93
C THR A 15 -6.67 24.62 -18.19
N LEU A 16 -7.25 23.42 -18.13
CA LEU A 16 -6.57 22.18 -18.49
C LEU A 16 -6.56 22.03 -20.01
N GLY A 17 -5.39 22.13 -20.63
CA GLY A 17 -5.17 21.74 -22.02
C GLY A 17 -4.50 20.37 -22.08
N THR A 18 -5.20 19.37 -22.61
CA THR A 18 -4.62 18.05 -22.87
C THR A 18 -4.15 17.91 -24.31
N LYS A 19 -2.85 17.72 -24.50
CA LYS A 19 -2.32 16.95 -25.65
C LYS A 19 -1.81 15.64 -25.08
N ALA A 20 -2.02 14.55 -25.83
CA ALA A 20 -1.72 13.20 -25.39
C ALA A 20 -0.37 13.10 -24.66
N GLY A 21 -0.41 12.77 -23.36
CA GLY A 21 0.77 12.50 -22.54
C GLY A 21 1.37 13.70 -21.79
N GLU A 22 0.80 14.89 -21.84
CA GLU A 22 1.36 16.07 -21.15
C GLU A 22 0.26 16.91 -20.51
N ILE A 23 0.28 17.01 -19.16
CA ILE A 23 -0.60 17.94 -18.43
C ILE A 23 0.21 19.23 -18.21
N VAL A 24 -0.17 20.29 -18.91
CA VAL A 24 0.46 21.61 -18.76
C VAL A 24 -0.45 22.47 -17.87
N PHE A 25 0.01 22.86 -16.69
CA PHE A 25 -0.65 23.85 -15.86
C PHE A 25 -0.16 25.25 -16.29
N ASN A 26 -1.04 26.00 -16.96
CA ASN A 26 -0.80 27.42 -17.25
C ASN A 26 -1.38 28.27 -16.12
N PHE A 27 -0.52 28.90 -15.34
CA PHE A 27 -0.90 29.94 -14.39
C PHE A 27 -0.79 31.31 -15.09
N GLU A 28 -1.89 31.99 -15.30
CA GLU A 28 -1.91 33.25 -16.09
C GLU A 28 -1.15 34.43 -15.46
N GLU A 29 -0.68 34.34 -14.21
CA GLU A 29 0.06 35.40 -13.56
C GLU A 29 1.35 34.98 -12.81
N ALA A 30 1.74 33.73 -12.85
CA ALA A 30 3.03 33.32 -12.31
C ALA A 30 4.05 33.25 -13.43
N ASP A 31 5.09 34.08 -13.27
CA ASP A 31 6.31 34.15 -14.06
C ASP A 31 6.48 32.99 -15.09
N LYS A 32 6.48 33.32 -16.37
CA LYS A 32 6.55 32.43 -17.56
C LYS A 32 7.67 31.36 -17.57
N ARG A 33 8.26 31.06 -16.43
CA ARG A 33 9.42 30.16 -16.26
C ARG A 33 9.13 28.87 -15.50
N LEU A 34 7.93 28.65 -14.96
CA LEU A 34 7.58 27.41 -14.26
C LEU A 34 6.63 26.53 -15.08
N ALA A 35 7.19 25.84 -16.09
CA ALA A 35 6.54 24.69 -16.68
C ALA A 35 6.98 23.44 -15.92
N ALA A 36 6.14 22.90 -15.05
CA ALA A 36 6.37 21.60 -14.47
C ALA A 36 6.03 20.52 -15.53
N ARG A 37 7.04 19.82 -16.05
CA ARG A 37 6.82 18.57 -16.77
C ARG A 37 6.43 17.49 -15.76
N VAL A 38 5.19 17.10 -15.76
CA VAL A 38 4.76 15.89 -15.05
C VAL A 38 5.08 14.72 -15.98
N ASN A 39 6.05 13.90 -15.62
CA ASN A 39 6.24 12.62 -16.29
C ASN A 39 4.95 11.79 -16.10
N GLU A 40 4.46 11.18 -17.17
CA GLU A 40 3.37 10.22 -17.08
C GLU A 40 3.70 9.18 -16.00
N ILE A 41 2.96 9.22 -14.90
CA ILE A 41 2.92 8.07 -13.99
C ILE A 41 2.25 6.99 -14.82
N LYS A 42 3.00 5.95 -15.21
CA LYS A 42 2.42 4.76 -15.84
C LYS A 42 1.41 4.19 -14.86
N MET A 43 0.15 4.57 -15.01
CA MET A 43 -0.94 4.01 -14.23
C MET A 43 -1.01 2.53 -14.54
N VAL A 44 -0.65 1.71 -13.59
CA VAL A 44 -0.84 0.26 -13.69
C VAL A 44 -2.34 0.00 -13.57
N HIS A 45 -2.96 -0.44 -14.67
CA HIS A 45 -4.41 -0.54 -14.78
C HIS A 45 -4.98 -1.79 -14.08
N SER A 46 -4.16 -2.82 -13.88
CA SER A 46 -4.56 -4.05 -13.20
C SER A 46 -3.46 -4.60 -12.29
N LEU A 47 -3.86 -5.45 -11.34
CA LEU A 47 -2.91 -6.17 -10.48
C LEU A 47 -2.02 -7.10 -11.33
N ASP A 48 -2.60 -7.75 -12.34
CA ASP A 48 -1.86 -8.64 -13.24
C ASP A 48 -0.77 -7.91 -14.01
N ASP A 49 -1.09 -6.74 -14.60
CA ASP A 49 -0.10 -5.91 -15.29
C ASP A 49 1.06 -5.51 -14.37
N LEU A 50 0.76 -5.22 -13.09
CA LEU A 50 1.79 -4.91 -12.09
C LEU A 50 2.70 -6.12 -11.85
N LEU A 51 2.11 -7.28 -11.60
CA LEU A 51 2.85 -8.50 -11.30
C LEU A 51 3.71 -8.93 -12.47
N ASP A 52 3.18 -8.85 -13.69
CA ASP A 52 3.93 -9.12 -14.92
C ASP A 52 5.12 -8.16 -15.10
N ALA A 53 4.93 -6.88 -14.75
CA ALA A 53 6.00 -5.89 -14.82
C ALA A 53 7.12 -6.11 -13.78
N LEU A 54 6.83 -6.78 -12.66
CA LEU A 54 7.79 -7.12 -11.60
C LEU A 54 8.51 -8.45 -11.85
N GLU A 55 7.97 -9.29 -12.72
CA GLU A 55 8.53 -10.63 -12.97
C GLU A 55 10.01 -10.55 -13.41
N GLY A 56 10.87 -11.28 -12.69
CA GLY A 56 12.31 -11.34 -12.95
C GLY A 56 13.10 -10.06 -12.59
N LYS A 57 12.48 -9.03 -12.03
CA LYS A 57 13.14 -7.77 -11.67
C LYS A 57 13.28 -7.60 -10.16
N ASP A 58 12.16 -7.62 -9.45
CA ASP A 58 12.08 -7.41 -8.01
C ASP A 58 11.18 -8.45 -7.36
N ALA A 59 11.49 -8.81 -6.11
CA ALA A 59 10.59 -9.63 -5.32
C ALA A 59 9.38 -8.79 -4.88
N PRO A 60 8.14 -9.09 -5.34
CA PRO A 60 6.96 -8.34 -4.94
C PRO A 60 6.82 -8.21 -3.42
N LEU A 61 6.47 -7.02 -2.95
CA LEU A 61 6.04 -6.75 -1.58
C LEU A 61 4.67 -6.10 -1.66
N ILE A 62 3.66 -6.78 -1.16
CA ILE A 62 2.26 -6.36 -1.28
C ILE A 62 1.69 -6.24 0.12
N LEU A 63 0.93 -5.17 0.37
CA LEU A 63 0.12 -5.03 1.58
C LEU A 63 -1.33 -5.39 1.24
N VAL A 64 -1.95 -6.24 2.03
CA VAL A 64 -3.35 -6.61 1.90
C VAL A 64 -4.10 -6.20 3.16
N LEU A 65 -5.16 -5.42 3.00
CA LEU A 65 -5.96 -4.87 4.10
C LEU A 65 -7.35 -5.50 4.09
N ASP A 66 -7.61 -6.42 5.01
CA ASP A 66 -8.89 -7.13 5.08
C ASP A 66 -9.85 -6.44 6.07
N GLY A 67 -10.72 -5.57 5.56
CA GLY A 67 -11.76 -4.94 6.36
C GLY A 67 -11.41 -3.55 6.92
N VAL A 68 -10.43 -2.84 6.38
CA VAL A 68 -10.09 -1.47 6.79
C VAL A 68 -11.08 -0.47 6.19
N THR A 69 -11.95 0.07 7.03
CA THR A 69 -13.03 1.00 6.63
C THR A 69 -12.77 2.46 7.00
N ASP A 70 -11.86 2.72 7.93
CA ASP A 70 -11.49 4.08 8.32
C ASP A 70 -10.55 4.71 7.28
N PRO A 71 -10.91 5.88 6.70
CA PRO A 71 -10.08 6.56 5.71
C PRO A 71 -8.74 7.07 6.29
N HIS A 72 -8.65 7.37 7.58
CA HIS A 72 -7.39 7.77 8.21
C HIS A 72 -6.43 6.57 8.26
N ASN A 73 -6.93 5.40 8.64
CA ASN A 73 -6.14 4.18 8.65
C ASN A 73 -5.66 3.80 7.25
N LEU A 74 -6.54 3.84 6.23
CA LEU A 74 -6.13 3.57 4.86
C LEU A 74 -5.06 4.55 4.37
N GLY A 75 -5.26 5.86 4.59
CA GLY A 75 -4.28 6.87 4.19
C GLY A 75 -2.92 6.65 4.84
N ALA A 76 -2.90 6.32 6.14
CA ALA A 76 -1.68 6.00 6.87
C ALA A 76 -1.02 4.70 6.36
N CYS A 77 -1.80 3.66 6.05
CA CYS A 77 -1.29 2.42 5.44
C CYS A 77 -0.65 2.67 4.07
N LEU A 78 -1.28 3.46 3.21
CA LEU A 78 -0.70 3.85 1.91
C LEU A 78 0.63 4.58 2.09
N ARG A 79 0.69 5.54 3.01
CA ARG A 79 1.92 6.29 3.31
C ARG A 79 3.04 5.39 3.81
N VAL A 80 2.73 4.42 4.66
CA VAL A 80 3.70 3.44 5.14
C VAL A 80 4.13 2.50 4.02
N ALA A 81 3.20 2.05 3.18
CA ALA A 81 3.47 1.20 2.03
C ALA A 81 4.44 1.86 1.04
N ASP A 82 4.22 3.14 0.74
CA ASP A 82 5.14 3.95 -0.08
C ASP A 82 6.53 4.01 0.55
N GLY A 83 6.61 4.42 1.81
CA GLY A 83 7.88 4.54 2.53
C GLY A 83 8.67 3.24 2.66
N ALA A 84 7.99 2.11 2.75
CA ALA A 84 8.62 0.79 2.79
C ALA A 84 8.97 0.23 1.40
N GLY A 85 8.49 0.86 0.33
CA GLY A 85 8.67 0.39 -1.05
C GLY A 85 7.81 -0.81 -1.38
N ALA A 86 6.57 -0.87 -0.84
CA ALA A 86 5.59 -1.84 -1.27
C ALA A 86 5.13 -1.53 -2.71
N HIS A 87 4.89 -2.56 -3.49
CA HIS A 87 4.52 -2.43 -4.91
C HIS A 87 3.02 -2.21 -5.12
N ALA A 88 2.20 -2.64 -4.17
CA ALA A 88 0.75 -2.44 -4.19
C ALA A 88 0.13 -2.54 -2.80
N VAL A 89 -1.07 -1.95 -2.67
CA VAL A 89 -1.99 -2.21 -1.57
C VAL A 89 -3.27 -2.80 -2.15
N ILE A 90 -3.77 -3.90 -1.56
CA ILE A 90 -4.97 -4.61 -2.00
C ILE A 90 -6.00 -4.60 -0.87
N ALA A 91 -7.26 -4.33 -1.20
CA ALA A 91 -8.36 -4.46 -0.27
C ALA A 91 -9.61 -5.06 -0.95
N PRO A 92 -10.53 -5.70 -0.22
CA PRO A 92 -11.80 -6.11 -0.78
C PRO A 92 -12.68 -4.89 -1.09
N LYS A 93 -13.56 -4.97 -2.09
CA LYS A 93 -14.55 -3.91 -2.35
C LYS A 93 -15.57 -3.80 -1.23
N ASP A 94 -15.93 -4.93 -0.64
CA ASP A 94 -16.85 -5.00 0.50
C ASP A 94 -16.06 -4.79 1.80
N HIS A 95 -16.60 -3.94 2.68
CA HIS A 95 -15.98 -3.60 3.97
C HIS A 95 -14.58 -2.98 3.84
N ALA A 96 -14.35 -2.16 2.84
CA ALA A 96 -13.15 -1.33 2.74
C ALA A 96 -13.49 0.07 2.22
N VAL A 97 -12.70 1.03 2.64
CA VAL A 97 -12.83 2.40 2.15
C VAL A 97 -12.05 2.56 0.85
N GLY A 98 -12.63 3.27 -0.11
CA GLY A 98 -11.92 3.71 -1.32
C GLY A 98 -11.09 4.98 -1.08
N VAL A 99 -10.26 5.30 -2.05
CA VAL A 99 -9.49 6.55 -2.02
C VAL A 99 -10.45 7.74 -2.14
N ASN A 100 -10.46 8.58 -1.13
CA ASN A 100 -11.23 9.82 -1.06
C ASN A 100 -10.33 10.97 -0.60
N ALA A 101 -10.87 12.18 -0.46
CA ALA A 101 -10.11 13.37 -0.09
C ALA A 101 -9.38 13.22 1.27
N THR A 102 -10.00 12.54 2.23
CA THR A 102 -9.38 12.27 3.54
C THR A 102 -8.19 11.31 3.40
N VAL A 103 -8.37 10.20 2.66
CA VAL A 103 -7.30 9.24 2.35
C VAL A 103 -6.14 9.94 1.64
N ALA A 104 -6.42 10.70 0.58
CA ALA A 104 -5.38 11.43 -0.17
C ALA A 104 -4.61 12.41 0.72
N LYS A 105 -5.31 13.15 1.58
CA LYS A 105 -4.67 14.08 2.54
C LYS A 105 -3.77 13.36 3.52
N VAL A 106 -4.22 12.27 4.14
CA VAL A 106 -3.46 11.50 5.14
C VAL A 106 -2.29 10.76 4.48
N ALA A 107 -2.48 10.22 3.28
CA ALA A 107 -1.46 9.52 2.52
C ALA A 107 -0.29 10.43 2.08
N SER A 108 -0.47 11.77 2.07
CA SER A 108 0.60 12.74 1.76
C SER A 108 1.32 12.44 0.43
N GLY A 109 0.55 12.17 -0.64
CA GLY A 109 1.06 11.83 -1.98
C GLY A 109 1.20 10.34 -2.26
N ALA A 110 1.21 9.48 -1.23
CA ALA A 110 1.36 8.03 -1.42
C ALA A 110 0.16 7.39 -2.16
N ALA A 111 -1.01 8.03 -2.14
CA ALA A 111 -2.17 7.57 -2.89
C ALA A 111 -2.00 7.67 -4.42
N GLU A 112 -1.03 8.47 -4.89
CA GLU A 112 -0.70 8.64 -6.32
C GLU A 112 0.49 7.77 -6.74
N THR A 113 1.31 7.32 -5.78
CA THR A 113 2.55 6.56 -6.06
C THR A 113 2.38 5.06 -5.84
N VAL A 114 1.57 4.65 -4.87
CA VAL A 114 1.31 3.24 -4.57
C VAL A 114 -0.02 2.81 -5.16
N PRO A 115 -0.06 1.87 -6.12
CA PRO A 115 -1.29 1.34 -6.67
C PRO A 115 -2.18 0.73 -5.58
N TYR A 116 -3.45 1.16 -5.52
CA TYR A 116 -4.46 0.62 -4.61
C TYR A 116 -5.52 -0.13 -5.39
N PHE A 117 -5.59 -1.45 -5.21
CA PHE A 117 -6.52 -2.32 -5.91
C PHE A 117 -7.65 -2.77 -5.00
N MET A 118 -8.88 -2.47 -5.40
CA MET A 118 -10.08 -2.96 -4.74
C MET A 118 -10.61 -4.20 -5.49
N VAL A 119 -10.53 -5.37 -4.86
CA VAL A 119 -10.89 -6.66 -5.47
C VAL A 119 -12.25 -7.16 -4.98
N THR A 120 -12.99 -7.85 -5.85
CA THR A 120 -14.33 -8.36 -5.51
C THR A 120 -14.26 -9.57 -4.59
N ASN A 121 -13.24 -10.41 -4.75
CA ASN A 121 -13.07 -11.64 -3.96
C ASN A 121 -11.61 -11.73 -3.48
N LEU A 122 -11.38 -11.32 -2.24
CA LEU A 122 -10.02 -11.28 -1.67
C LEU A 122 -9.38 -12.67 -1.61
N ALA A 123 -10.11 -13.70 -1.18
CA ALA A 123 -9.57 -15.06 -1.08
C ALA A 123 -9.15 -15.61 -2.46
N ARG A 124 -9.93 -15.32 -3.51
CA ARG A 124 -9.55 -15.66 -4.88
C ARG A 124 -8.27 -14.93 -5.31
N THR A 125 -8.18 -13.63 -5.05
CA THR A 125 -6.99 -12.85 -5.38
C THR A 125 -5.76 -13.36 -4.64
N LEU A 126 -5.88 -13.74 -3.36
CA LEU A 126 -4.78 -14.36 -2.62
C LEU A 126 -4.31 -15.69 -3.25
N ASN A 127 -5.23 -16.52 -3.74
CA ASN A 127 -4.88 -17.74 -4.46
C ASN A 127 -4.18 -17.44 -5.80
N GLU A 128 -4.64 -16.43 -6.55
CA GLU A 128 -3.97 -15.96 -7.78
C GLU A 128 -2.53 -15.47 -7.49
N LEU A 129 -2.31 -14.80 -6.35
CA LEU A 129 -0.95 -14.42 -5.90
C LEU A 129 -0.08 -15.65 -5.60
N LYS A 130 -0.66 -16.69 -4.95
CA LYS A 130 0.07 -17.95 -4.68
C LYS A 130 0.48 -18.67 -5.97
N GLU A 131 -0.38 -18.70 -6.98
CA GLU A 131 -0.07 -19.26 -8.29
C GLU A 131 1.13 -18.56 -8.95
N ARG A 132 1.39 -17.30 -8.57
CA ARG A 132 2.56 -16.52 -8.97
C ARG A 132 3.74 -16.64 -8.00
N ASN A 133 3.74 -17.64 -7.11
CA ASN A 133 4.76 -17.89 -6.09
C ASN A 133 4.95 -16.72 -5.09
N ILE A 134 3.90 -15.96 -4.81
CA ILE A 134 3.90 -14.93 -3.77
C ILE A 134 3.41 -15.56 -2.46
N TRP A 135 4.23 -15.54 -1.44
CA TRP A 135 3.94 -16.11 -0.12
C TRP A 135 2.98 -15.21 0.66
N ILE A 136 1.89 -15.77 1.14
CA ILE A 136 0.82 -15.02 1.82
C ILE A 136 0.98 -15.18 3.32
N ILE A 137 1.36 -14.11 4.00
CA ILE A 137 1.57 -14.08 5.46
C ILE A 137 0.49 -13.21 6.11
N GLY A 138 -0.33 -13.81 6.95
CA GLY A 138 -1.38 -13.12 7.69
C GLY A 138 -0.94 -12.76 9.11
N THR A 139 -1.38 -11.63 9.64
CA THR A 139 -1.15 -11.26 11.03
C THR A 139 -2.29 -11.74 11.93
N SER A 140 -1.96 -12.39 13.02
CA SER A 140 -2.93 -12.83 14.03
C SER A 140 -2.26 -12.85 15.41
N ASP A 141 -2.99 -12.44 16.43
CA ASP A 141 -2.53 -12.42 17.84
C ASP A 141 -2.25 -13.82 18.40
N ASP A 142 -3.03 -14.81 17.96
CA ASP A 142 -2.91 -16.21 18.37
C ASP A 142 -1.93 -17.04 17.49
N ALA A 143 -1.17 -16.40 16.61
CA ALA A 143 -0.21 -17.11 15.77
C ALA A 143 0.97 -17.67 16.58
N PRO A 144 1.42 -18.91 16.29
CA PRO A 144 2.46 -19.57 17.06
C PRO A 144 3.87 -19.00 16.79
N LYS A 145 4.05 -18.31 15.64
CA LYS A 145 5.30 -17.65 15.26
C LYS A 145 5.17 -16.15 15.34
N THR A 146 6.27 -15.49 15.59
CA THR A 146 6.33 -14.04 15.50
C THR A 146 6.70 -13.59 14.08
N LEU A 147 6.40 -12.34 13.77
CA LEU A 147 6.82 -11.69 12.52
C LEU A 147 8.35 -11.80 12.28
N PHE A 148 9.12 -11.83 13.36
CA PHE A 148 10.58 -11.84 13.32
C PHE A 148 11.17 -13.23 13.05
N ASP A 149 10.35 -14.29 13.12
CA ASP A 149 10.75 -15.69 12.93
C ASP A 149 10.57 -16.17 11.48
N VAL A 150 10.03 -15.32 10.59
CA VAL A 150 9.70 -15.70 9.21
C VAL A 150 10.61 -15.02 8.20
N ASP A 151 10.84 -15.68 7.06
CA ASP A 151 11.61 -15.12 5.95
C ASP A 151 10.72 -14.26 5.04
N LEU A 152 11.02 -12.95 5.00
CA LEU A 152 10.31 -11.95 4.21
C LEU A 152 11.13 -11.45 3.00
N LYS A 153 12.21 -12.12 2.65
CA LYS A 153 13.12 -11.69 1.59
C LYS A 153 12.55 -11.93 0.19
N GLY A 154 11.79 -13.02 0.02
CA GLY A 154 11.16 -13.39 -1.24
C GLY A 154 9.89 -12.61 -1.57
N PRO A 155 9.21 -12.97 -2.68
CA PRO A 155 7.89 -12.44 -3.02
C PRO A 155 6.89 -12.67 -1.88
N THR A 156 6.33 -11.60 -1.33
CA THR A 156 5.51 -11.67 -0.11
C THR A 156 4.30 -10.74 -0.19
N ALA A 157 3.14 -11.23 0.23
CA ALA A 157 1.97 -10.43 0.54
C ALA A 157 1.68 -10.52 2.04
N LEU A 158 1.69 -9.37 2.71
CA LEU A 158 1.39 -9.22 4.14
C LEU A 158 -0.07 -8.86 4.30
N VAL A 159 -0.84 -9.72 4.98
CA VAL A 159 -2.29 -9.56 5.16
C VAL A 159 -2.58 -9.13 6.59
N LEU A 160 -3.21 -7.97 6.73
CA LEU A 160 -3.65 -7.42 8.00
C LEU A 160 -5.17 -7.32 8.03
N GLY A 161 -5.76 -7.70 9.15
CA GLY A 161 -7.20 -7.59 9.41
C GLY A 161 -7.61 -6.22 9.94
N ALA A 162 -8.94 -6.04 10.07
CA ALA A 162 -9.53 -4.88 10.74
C ALA A 162 -9.19 -4.85 12.23
N GLU A 163 -9.25 -3.66 12.83
CA GLU A 163 -9.12 -3.50 14.27
C GLU A 163 -10.30 -4.20 14.99
N GLY A 164 -9.98 -4.98 16.03
CA GLY A 164 -10.95 -5.75 16.81
C GLY A 164 -11.32 -7.09 16.20
N ASP A 165 -11.84 -7.12 14.97
CA ASP A 165 -12.32 -8.35 14.33
C ASP A 165 -11.20 -9.19 13.68
N GLY A 166 -10.04 -8.59 13.43
CA GLY A 166 -8.95 -9.24 12.72
C GLY A 166 -9.26 -9.56 11.26
N MET A 167 -8.61 -10.58 10.72
CA MET A 167 -8.89 -11.07 9.36
C MET A 167 -10.15 -11.94 9.33
N ARG A 168 -10.92 -11.82 8.25
CA ARG A 168 -12.04 -12.73 8.00
C ARG A 168 -11.56 -14.18 7.91
N GLN A 169 -12.41 -15.11 8.36
CA GLN A 169 -12.04 -16.53 8.48
C GLN A 169 -11.51 -17.13 7.17
N LEU A 170 -12.13 -16.79 6.02
CA LEU A 170 -11.69 -17.29 4.73
C LEU A 170 -10.32 -16.71 4.32
N THR A 171 -10.10 -15.42 4.55
CA THR A 171 -8.80 -14.77 4.33
C THR A 171 -7.71 -15.43 5.16
N ARG A 172 -7.97 -15.63 6.45
CA ARG A 172 -7.07 -16.31 7.39
C ARG A 172 -6.70 -17.73 6.92
N LYS A 173 -7.69 -18.53 6.47
CA LYS A 173 -7.45 -19.88 5.94
C LYS A 173 -6.68 -19.90 4.62
N THR A 174 -6.74 -18.81 3.87
CA THR A 174 -6.04 -18.70 2.59
C THR A 174 -4.56 -18.31 2.78
N CYS A 175 -4.17 -17.74 3.92
CA CYS A 175 -2.77 -17.46 4.21
C CYS A 175 -1.94 -18.75 4.27
N ASP A 176 -0.70 -18.67 3.79
CA ASP A 176 0.26 -19.78 3.88
C ASP A 176 0.83 -19.90 5.28
N GLU A 177 1.00 -18.76 5.95
CA GLU A 177 1.52 -18.69 7.30
C GLU A 177 0.83 -17.56 8.09
N LEU A 178 0.72 -17.76 9.40
CA LEU A 178 0.24 -16.74 10.32
C LEU A 178 1.36 -16.34 11.26
N VAL A 179 1.46 -15.03 11.52
CA VAL A 179 2.47 -14.46 12.42
C VAL A 179 1.84 -13.47 13.39
N SER A 180 2.40 -13.37 14.58
CA SER A 180 2.02 -12.36 15.56
C SER A 180 3.07 -11.26 15.64
N ILE A 181 2.64 -10.05 15.98
CA ILE A 181 3.53 -8.97 16.42
C ILE A 181 3.60 -9.09 17.95
N PRO A 182 4.79 -9.34 18.55
CA PRO A 182 4.88 -9.52 19.99
C PRO A 182 4.45 -8.26 20.77
N MET A 183 3.46 -8.42 21.64
CA MET A 183 2.97 -7.36 22.51
C MET A 183 3.49 -7.60 23.94
N GLN A 184 4.03 -6.56 24.58
CA GLN A 184 4.60 -6.65 25.94
C GLN A 184 3.79 -5.89 27.00
N GLY A 185 2.77 -5.16 26.55
CA GLY A 185 1.94 -4.33 27.42
C GLY A 185 0.57 -4.95 27.70
N ALA A 186 -0.34 -4.14 28.22
CA ALA A 186 -1.71 -4.54 28.50
C ALA A 186 -2.64 -4.53 27.28
N VAL A 187 -2.24 -3.86 26.18
CA VAL A 187 -3.02 -3.86 24.94
C VAL A 187 -2.67 -5.08 24.10
N GLU A 188 -3.67 -5.67 23.47
CA GLU A 188 -3.54 -6.93 22.73
C GLU A 188 -3.14 -6.73 21.26
N SER A 189 -3.36 -5.52 20.71
CA SER A 189 -3.11 -5.24 19.30
C SER A 189 -2.62 -3.81 19.07
N LEU A 190 -1.99 -3.59 17.92
CA LEU A 190 -1.62 -2.27 17.40
C LEU A 190 -2.72 -1.77 16.45
N ASN A 191 -2.83 -0.46 16.31
CA ASN A 191 -3.57 0.14 15.20
C ASN A 191 -3.06 -0.44 13.87
N VAL A 192 -3.96 -0.70 12.91
CA VAL A 192 -3.65 -1.40 11.65
C VAL A 192 -2.57 -0.68 10.84
N SER A 193 -2.52 0.65 10.86
CA SER A 193 -1.48 1.39 10.14
C SER A 193 -0.10 1.25 10.78
N VAL A 194 -0.06 1.17 12.12
CA VAL A 194 1.17 0.91 12.88
C VAL A 194 1.63 -0.53 12.64
N ALA A 195 0.72 -1.51 12.73
CA ALA A 195 1.01 -2.90 12.43
C ALA A 195 1.53 -3.07 10.99
N SER A 196 0.92 -2.38 10.00
CA SER A 196 1.41 -2.35 8.63
C SER A 196 2.84 -1.83 8.53
N GLY A 197 3.16 -0.78 9.32
CA GLY A 197 4.51 -0.24 9.40
C GLY A 197 5.51 -1.25 9.94
N VAL A 198 5.20 -1.90 11.06
CA VAL A 198 6.07 -2.92 11.65
C VAL A 198 6.33 -4.06 10.65
N CYS A 199 5.27 -4.59 10.01
CA CYS A 199 5.38 -5.70 9.07
C CYS A 199 6.18 -5.34 7.80
N LEU A 200 5.86 -4.22 7.18
CA LEU A 200 6.51 -3.79 5.95
C LEU A 200 7.98 -3.40 6.16
N TYR A 201 8.30 -2.73 7.27
CA TYR A 201 9.68 -2.34 7.57
C TYR A 201 10.53 -3.53 8.02
N GLU A 202 9.95 -4.56 8.64
CA GLU A 202 10.68 -5.81 8.89
C GLU A 202 11.01 -6.50 7.55
N ALA A 203 10.07 -6.61 6.63
CA ALA A 203 10.33 -7.11 5.28
C ALA A 203 11.42 -6.28 4.57
N ARG A 204 11.35 -4.95 4.68
CA ARG A 204 12.36 -4.05 4.13
C ARG A 204 13.73 -4.27 4.75
N ARG A 205 13.80 -4.38 6.08
CA ARG A 205 15.05 -4.66 6.80
C ARG A 205 15.70 -5.95 6.31
N GLN A 206 14.94 -7.04 6.20
CA GLN A 206 15.47 -8.32 5.74
C GLN A 206 15.98 -8.25 4.29
N ARG A 207 15.25 -7.55 3.41
CA ARG A 207 15.63 -7.38 2.00
C ARG A 207 16.85 -6.48 1.80
N MET A 208 17.08 -5.52 2.68
CA MET A 208 18.29 -4.68 2.64
C MET A 208 19.56 -5.49 2.92
N LEU A 209 19.50 -6.51 3.77
CA LEU A 209 20.63 -7.37 4.11
C LEU A 209 21.06 -8.28 2.95
N LEU A 210 20.24 -8.44 1.90
CA LEU A 210 20.62 -9.18 0.70
C LEU A 210 21.50 -8.37 -0.27
N LYS A 211 21.55 -7.05 -0.11
CA LYS A 211 22.26 -6.13 -1.01
C LYS A 211 23.67 -5.79 -0.51
N THR A 212 24.05 -6.35 0.65
CA THR A 212 25.41 -6.27 1.24
C THR A 212 26.16 -7.56 1.05
#